data_87fe8d1f50995295da1d7accd0872195
#
_entry.id   87fe8d1f50995295da1d7accd0872195
#
_cell.length_a   1.000
_cell.length_b   1.000
_cell.length_c   1.000
_cell.angle_alpha   90.00
_cell.angle_beta   90.00
_cell.angle_gamma   90.00
#
_symmetry.space_group_name_H-M   'P 1'
#
loop_
_entity.id
_entity.type
_entity.pdbx_description
1 polymer ?
#
loop_
_entity_poly.entity_id
_entity_poly.type
_entity_poly.pdbx_seq_one_letter_code
_entity_poly.pdbx_strand_id
1 'polypeptide(L)'
;MKFFRQGLTIFLIVTLLLTNAFAAEISTHGDTVFGSAACFLFADKIASFDFTTYDIKERIVIVNVWLEQQVNGQWVYQKALPVPAKVATDTVSYCVEYNYSSNITGRGTFRLGFTADADGYRITRYSPGRKF
;
A
#
# COMPACT_ATOMS: atom_id res chain seq x y z
N MET A 1 34.40 -16.53 -16.34
CA MET A 1 34.06 -15.39 -15.45
C MET A 1 32.85 -14.59 -15.90
N LYS A 2 32.64 -14.34 -17.19
CA LYS A 2 31.43 -13.62 -17.65
C LYS A 2 30.11 -14.36 -17.39
N PHE A 3 30.11 -15.69 -17.42
CA PHE A 3 28.91 -16.51 -17.16
C PHE A 3 28.47 -16.53 -15.69
N PHE A 4 29.37 -16.35 -14.76
CA PHE A 4 29.06 -16.36 -13.34
C PHE A 4 28.34 -15.09 -12.88
N ARG A 5 28.63 -13.96 -13.52
CA ARG A 5 27.96 -12.67 -13.26
C ARG A 5 26.52 -12.65 -13.74
N GLN A 6 26.23 -13.29 -14.87
CA GLN A 6 24.87 -13.34 -15.41
C GLN A 6 23.96 -14.27 -14.59
N GLY A 7 24.50 -15.39 -14.09
CA GLY A 7 23.75 -16.31 -13.24
C GLY A 7 23.35 -15.68 -11.89
N LEU A 8 24.23 -14.88 -11.30
CA LEU A 8 23.96 -14.23 -10.02
C LEU A 8 22.86 -13.15 -10.15
N THR A 9 22.87 -12.41 -11.27
CA THR A 9 21.87 -11.36 -11.50
C THR A 9 20.47 -11.94 -11.74
N ILE A 10 20.39 -13.03 -12.46
CA ILE A 10 19.12 -13.75 -12.72
C ILE A 10 18.56 -14.33 -11.41
N PHE A 11 19.41 -14.89 -10.57
CA PHE A 11 19.01 -15.44 -9.27
C PHE A 11 18.46 -14.38 -8.33
N LEU A 12 19.07 -13.19 -8.31
CA LEU A 12 18.61 -12.07 -7.49
C LEU A 12 17.23 -11.54 -7.93
N ILE A 13 16.99 -11.46 -9.25
CA ILE A 13 15.70 -11.03 -9.81
C ILE A 13 14.60 -12.03 -9.49
N VAL A 14 14.88 -13.34 -9.61
CA VAL A 14 13.92 -14.40 -9.28
C VAL A 14 13.58 -14.40 -7.79
N THR A 15 14.55 -14.14 -6.91
CA THR A 15 14.32 -14.07 -5.47
C THR A 15 13.45 -12.87 -5.10
N LEU A 16 13.64 -11.71 -5.74
CA LEU A 16 12.80 -10.52 -5.55
C LEU A 16 11.37 -10.74 -6.04
N LEU A 17 11.17 -11.42 -7.16
CA LEU A 17 9.85 -11.76 -7.69
C LEU A 17 9.10 -12.74 -6.78
N LEU A 18 9.80 -13.73 -6.22
CA LEU A 18 9.23 -14.67 -5.26
C LEU A 18 8.82 -13.99 -3.95
N THR A 19 9.60 -13.03 -3.47
CA THR A 19 9.27 -12.27 -2.25
C THR A 19 8.01 -11.42 -2.45
N ASN A 20 7.84 -10.80 -3.60
CA ASN A 20 6.64 -10.02 -3.92
C ASN A 20 5.39 -10.90 -4.08
N ALA A 21 5.50 -12.07 -4.68
CA ALA A 21 4.41 -13.04 -4.81
C ALA A 21 3.98 -13.59 -3.45
N PHE A 22 4.92 -13.83 -2.54
CA PHE A 22 4.63 -14.31 -1.19
C PHE A 22 3.93 -13.25 -0.33
N ALA A 23 4.32 -11.98 -0.43
CA ALA A 23 3.65 -10.87 0.24
C ALA A 23 2.21 -10.67 -0.25
N ALA A 24 1.93 -10.91 -1.53
CA ALA A 24 0.58 -10.84 -2.10
C ALA A 24 -0.35 -11.95 -1.57
N GLU A 25 0.16 -13.17 -1.31
CA GLU A 25 -0.63 -14.27 -0.75
C GLU A 25 -1.05 -14.03 0.70
N ILE A 26 -0.21 -13.40 1.53
CA ILE A 26 -0.53 -13.09 2.92
C ILE A 26 -1.69 -12.08 3.04
N SER A 27 -1.90 -11.24 2.03
CA SER A 27 -2.95 -10.22 2.03
C SER A 27 -4.35 -10.75 1.66
N THR A 28 -4.51 -12.00 1.20
CA THR A 28 -5.77 -12.54 0.70
C THR A 28 -6.82 -12.82 1.78
N HIS A 29 -6.43 -12.99 3.02
CA HIS A 29 -7.38 -13.21 4.12
C HIS A 29 -8.27 -12.00 4.43
N GLY A 30 -7.81 -10.79 4.14
CA GLY A 30 -8.58 -9.57 4.30
C GLY A 30 -9.71 -9.40 3.29
N ASP A 31 -9.63 -10.03 2.12
CA ASP A 31 -10.62 -9.91 1.04
C ASP A 31 -12.00 -10.51 1.41
N THR A 32 -12.06 -11.40 2.39
CA THR A 32 -13.30 -11.96 2.91
C THR A 32 -13.98 -11.04 3.93
N VAL A 33 -13.28 -10.04 4.43
CA VAL A 33 -13.74 -9.10 5.46
C VAL A 33 -14.05 -7.73 4.87
N PHE A 34 -13.19 -7.25 3.97
CA PHE A 34 -13.36 -5.96 3.30
C PHE A 34 -14.19 -6.11 2.02
N GLY A 35 -15.27 -5.34 1.92
CA GLY A 35 -16.05 -5.19 0.70
C GLY A 35 -15.37 -4.25 -0.30
N SER A 36 -14.69 -3.21 0.21
CA SER A 36 -13.85 -2.31 -0.57
C SER A 36 -12.71 -1.77 0.28
N ALA A 37 -11.58 -1.49 -0.36
CA ALA A 37 -10.46 -0.81 0.27
C ALA A 37 -9.74 0.00 -0.81
N ALA A 38 -9.96 1.30 -0.82
CA ALA A 38 -9.44 2.20 -1.83
C ALA A 38 -8.61 3.32 -1.20
N CYS A 39 -7.58 3.74 -1.92
CA CYS A 39 -6.80 4.93 -1.62
C CYS A 39 -6.61 5.72 -2.91
N PHE A 40 -6.78 7.03 -2.84
CA PHE A 40 -6.49 7.96 -3.93
C PHE A 40 -5.50 9.02 -3.48
N LEU A 41 -4.50 9.26 -4.29
CA LEU A 41 -3.53 10.32 -4.10
C LEU A 41 -3.82 11.44 -5.09
N PHE A 42 -4.24 12.60 -4.58
CA PHE A 42 -4.64 13.75 -5.39
C PHE A 42 -3.43 14.64 -5.78
N ALA A 43 -3.66 15.57 -6.69
CA ALA A 43 -2.63 16.47 -7.21
C ALA A 43 -1.99 17.37 -6.14
N ASP A 44 -2.70 17.69 -5.09
CA ASP A 44 -2.24 18.46 -3.92
C ASP A 44 -1.51 17.60 -2.88
N LYS A 45 -1.30 16.31 -3.19
CA LYS A 45 -0.65 15.31 -2.31
C LYS A 45 -1.46 14.99 -1.05
N ILE A 46 -2.76 15.28 -1.06
CA ILE A 46 -3.70 14.74 -0.09
C ILE A 46 -4.09 13.33 -0.53
N ALA A 47 -4.07 12.39 0.41
CA ALA A 47 -4.55 11.04 0.20
C ALA A 47 -5.93 10.85 0.85
N SER A 48 -6.83 10.20 0.14
CA SER A 48 -8.12 9.77 0.67
C SER A 48 -8.11 8.25 0.80
N PHE A 49 -8.48 7.75 1.98
CA PHE A 49 -8.64 6.32 2.25
C PHE A 49 -10.10 6.05 2.54
N ASP A 50 -10.66 5.07 1.85
CA ASP A 50 -12.07 4.70 1.97
C ASP A 50 -12.22 3.18 1.97
N PHE A 51 -12.70 2.64 3.08
CA PHE A 51 -12.88 1.20 3.27
C PHE A 51 -14.32 0.90 3.69
N THR A 52 -14.81 -0.24 3.22
CA THR A 52 -16.04 -0.85 3.71
C THR A 52 -15.79 -2.29 4.11
N THR A 53 -16.51 -2.77 5.11
CA THR A 53 -16.52 -4.17 5.53
C THR A 53 -17.89 -4.77 5.31
N TYR A 54 -17.97 -6.08 5.16
CA TYR A 54 -19.26 -6.78 4.97
C TYR A 54 -20.10 -6.77 6.25
N ASP A 55 -19.45 -6.91 7.40
CA ASP A 55 -20.07 -6.92 8.71
C ASP A 55 -19.54 -5.78 9.58
N ILE A 56 -20.32 -5.39 10.58
CA ILE A 56 -19.89 -4.41 11.58
C ILE A 56 -18.63 -4.90 12.28
N LYS A 57 -17.61 -4.05 12.31
CA LYS A 57 -16.34 -4.28 13.00
C LYS A 57 -16.23 -3.39 14.23
N GLU A 58 -15.68 -3.96 15.29
CA GLU A 58 -15.40 -3.20 16.50
C GLU A 58 -14.35 -2.12 16.25
N ARG A 59 -13.38 -2.41 15.36
CA ARG A 59 -12.28 -1.50 15.08
C ARG A 59 -11.78 -1.65 13.65
N ILE A 60 -11.73 -0.53 12.93
CA ILE A 60 -11.10 -0.44 11.61
C ILE A 60 -10.03 0.65 11.69
N VAL A 61 -8.80 0.33 11.29
CA VAL A 61 -7.65 1.25 11.29
C VAL A 61 -6.77 1.03 10.08
N ILE A 62 -5.95 2.03 9.77
CA ILE A 62 -4.78 1.87 8.92
C ILE A 62 -3.59 1.56 9.82
N VAL A 63 -2.84 0.51 9.53
CA VAL A 63 -1.67 0.11 10.34
C VAL A 63 -0.36 0.48 9.67
N ASN A 64 -0.35 0.66 8.35
CA ASN A 64 0.85 0.98 7.58
C ASN A 64 0.50 1.84 6.36
N VAL A 65 1.35 2.81 6.05
CA VAL A 65 1.35 3.56 4.79
C VAL A 65 2.79 3.74 4.35
N TRP A 66 3.06 3.58 3.05
CA TRP A 66 4.39 3.81 2.48
C TRP A 66 4.29 4.41 1.09
N LEU A 67 5.38 5.02 0.65
CA LEU A 67 5.53 5.63 -0.64
C LEU A 67 6.31 4.72 -1.58
N GLU A 68 5.80 4.54 -2.80
CA GLU A 68 6.52 3.91 -3.90
C GLU A 68 6.65 4.89 -5.07
N GLN A 69 7.78 4.80 -5.76
CA GLN A 69 8.04 5.56 -6.98
C GLN A 69 8.20 4.61 -8.16
N GLN A 70 7.66 4.98 -9.30
CA GLN A 70 7.87 4.24 -10.54
C GLN A 70 9.25 4.58 -11.13
N VAL A 71 10.10 3.57 -11.25
CA VAL A 71 11.44 3.66 -11.83
C VAL A 71 11.56 2.60 -12.91
N ASN A 72 11.81 3.03 -14.16
CA ASN A 72 11.90 2.13 -15.32
C ASN A 72 10.68 1.19 -15.45
N GLY A 73 9.47 1.73 -15.22
CA GLY A 73 8.23 0.98 -15.31
C GLY A 73 7.91 0.09 -14.12
N GLN A 74 8.76 0.10 -13.08
CA GLN A 74 8.57 -0.72 -11.88
C GLN A 74 8.36 0.13 -10.64
N TRP A 75 7.53 -0.36 -9.73
CA TRP A 75 7.30 0.28 -8.44
C TRP A 75 8.40 -0.08 -7.45
N VAL A 76 9.03 0.95 -6.90
CA VAL A 76 10.15 0.84 -5.97
C VAL A 76 9.77 1.51 -4.66
N TYR A 77 9.89 0.79 -3.56
CA TYR A 77 9.71 1.33 -2.21
C TYR A 77 10.64 2.50 -1.96
N GLN A 78 10.12 3.60 -1.43
CA GLN A 78 10.89 4.78 -1.09
C GLN A 78 11.05 4.95 0.43
N LYS A 79 9.94 5.02 1.15
CA LYS A 79 9.95 5.27 2.59
C LYS A 79 8.59 4.97 3.23
N ALA A 80 8.62 4.75 4.53
CA ALA A 80 7.41 4.75 5.34
C ALA A 80 6.82 6.16 5.45
N LEU A 81 5.50 6.24 5.48
CA LEU A 81 4.76 7.49 5.64
C LEU A 81 4.00 7.50 6.97
N PRO A 82 3.65 8.70 7.48
CA PRO A 82 2.76 8.81 8.62
C PRO A 82 1.44 8.09 8.39
N VAL A 83 0.93 7.43 9.41
CA VAL A 83 -0.34 6.71 9.38
C VAL A 83 -1.42 7.62 9.95
N PRO A 84 -2.58 7.78 9.24
CA PRO A 84 -3.71 8.50 9.82
C PRO A 84 -4.12 7.90 11.17
N ALA A 85 -4.32 8.77 12.16
CA ALA A 85 -4.62 8.35 13.53
C ALA A 85 -6.07 7.90 13.74
N LYS A 86 -6.94 8.09 12.75
CA LYS A 86 -8.36 7.74 12.86
C LYS A 86 -8.55 6.27 13.16
N VAL A 87 -9.40 6.00 14.16
CA VAL A 87 -9.94 4.68 14.48
C VAL A 87 -11.45 4.75 14.29
N ALA A 88 -12.00 3.91 13.41
CA ALA A 88 -13.45 3.73 13.28
C ALA A 88 -13.89 2.58 14.18
N THR A 89 -14.96 2.79 14.94
CA THR A 89 -15.47 1.80 15.91
C THR A 89 -16.93 1.47 15.64
N ASP A 90 -17.29 0.22 15.83
CA ASP A 90 -18.67 -0.28 15.71
C ASP A 90 -19.34 0.14 14.38
N THR A 91 -18.66 -0.09 13.26
CA THR A 91 -19.07 0.40 11.95
C THR A 91 -18.66 -0.55 10.83
N VAL A 92 -19.23 -0.33 9.66
CA VAL A 92 -18.88 -1.00 8.39
C VAL A 92 -18.05 -0.10 7.47
N SER A 93 -17.72 1.13 7.89
CA SER A 93 -17.04 2.09 7.03
C SER A 93 -15.95 2.85 7.74
N TYR A 94 -14.91 3.18 6.97
CA TYR A 94 -13.78 4.00 7.40
C TYR A 94 -13.46 4.97 6.27
N CYS A 95 -13.41 6.25 6.58
CA CYS A 95 -13.02 7.28 5.63
C CYS A 95 -12.13 8.31 6.31
N VAL A 96 -10.97 8.59 5.74
CA VAL A 96 -10.04 9.60 6.27
C VAL A 96 -9.21 10.18 5.14
N GLU A 97 -8.87 11.46 5.28
CA GLU A 97 -7.90 12.14 4.43
C GLU A 97 -6.63 12.45 5.24
N TYR A 98 -5.49 12.45 4.54
CA TYR A 98 -4.21 12.82 5.13
C TYR A 98 -3.38 13.63 4.13
N ASN A 99 -2.80 14.73 4.57
CA ASN A 99 -1.96 15.59 3.75
C ASN A 99 -0.50 15.12 3.80
N TYR A 100 -0.01 14.55 2.68
CA TYR A 100 1.36 14.08 2.53
C TYR A 100 2.26 15.08 1.80
N SER A 101 1.87 16.34 1.66
CA SER A 101 2.65 17.33 0.89
C SER A 101 4.06 17.55 1.43
N SER A 102 4.28 17.39 2.74
CA SER A 102 5.60 17.47 3.36
C SER A 102 6.42 16.17 3.24
N ASN A 103 5.78 15.07 2.92
CA ASN A 103 6.40 13.73 2.87
C ASN A 103 6.74 13.31 1.43
N ILE A 104 5.95 13.75 0.45
CA ILE A 104 6.15 13.43 -0.97
C ILE A 104 6.86 14.61 -1.61
N THR A 105 8.17 14.49 -1.77
CA THR A 105 9.04 15.52 -2.36
C THR A 105 9.67 14.98 -3.65
N GLY A 106 10.02 15.90 -4.54
CA GLY A 106 10.62 15.55 -5.81
C GLY A 106 9.59 15.31 -6.91
N ARG A 107 10.10 14.95 -8.08
CA ARG A 107 9.31 14.71 -9.29
C ARG A 107 9.31 13.23 -9.64
N GLY A 108 8.22 12.80 -10.24
CA GLY A 108 8.09 11.44 -10.72
C GLY A 108 6.66 10.92 -10.57
N THR A 109 6.47 9.65 -10.84
CA THR A 109 5.20 8.96 -10.66
C THR A 109 5.27 8.17 -9.36
N PHE A 110 4.34 8.48 -8.46
CA PHE A 110 4.28 7.89 -7.12
C PHE A 110 2.95 7.20 -6.90
N ARG A 111 2.94 6.23 -6.00
CA ARG A 111 1.73 5.65 -5.42
C ARG A 111 1.91 5.42 -3.93
N LEU A 112 0.82 5.26 -3.23
CA LEU A 112 0.80 4.85 -1.83
C LEU A 112 0.47 3.36 -1.75
N GLY A 113 1.21 2.64 -0.91
CA GLY A 113 0.79 1.35 -0.40
C GLY A 113 0.25 1.52 1.00
N PHE A 114 -0.71 0.73 1.39
CA PHE A 114 -1.26 0.75 2.74
C PHE A 114 -1.75 -0.62 3.18
N THR A 115 -1.76 -0.82 4.49
CA THR A 115 -2.37 -1.98 5.12
C THR A 115 -3.47 -1.50 6.06
N ALA A 116 -4.68 -1.97 5.82
CA ALA A 116 -5.83 -1.76 6.69
C ALA A 116 -6.07 -2.99 7.57
N ASP A 117 -6.58 -2.78 8.77
CA ASP A 117 -6.90 -3.81 9.74
C ASP A 117 -8.35 -3.62 10.23
N ALA A 118 -9.13 -4.68 10.17
CA ALA A 118 -10.47 -4.75 10.72
C ALA A 118 -10.56 -5.95 11.65
N ASP A 119 -10.58 -5.70 12.95
CA ASP A 119 -10.62 -6.74 14.01
C ASP A 119 -9.55 -7.82 13.83
N GLY A 120 -8.33 -7.43 13.43
CA GLY A 120 -7.20 -8.32 13.22
C GLY A 120 -7.08 -8.90 11.81
N TYR A 121 -8.08 -8.72 10.94
CA TYR A 121 -8.00 -9.11 9.54
C TYR A 121 -7.37 -7.98 8.71
N ARG A 122 -6.32 -8.28 7.98
CA ARG A 122 -5.53 -7.29 7.24
C ARG A 122 -5.64 -7.44 5.74
N ILE A 123 -5.64 -6.30 5.06
CA ILE A 123 -5.58 -6.20 3.61
C ILE A 123 -4.53 -5.18 3.22
N THR A 124 -3.75 -5.47 2.18
CA THR A 124 -2.79 -4.55 1.58
C THR A 124 -3.26 -4.16 0.20
N ARG A 125 -3.29 -2.87 -0.08
CA ARG A 125 -3.70 -2.31 -1.37
C ARG A 125 -2.83 -1.11 -1.72
N TYR A 126 -2.98 -0.64 -2.96
CA TYR A 126 -2.21 0.46 -3.52
C TYR A 126 -3.13 1.50 -4.14
N SER A 127 -2.75 2.76 -4.05
CA SER A 127 -3.40 3.80 -4.83
C SER A 127 -3.01 3.69 -6.31
N PRO A 128 -3.82 4.24 -7.23
CA PRO A 128 -3.33 4.50 -8.58
C PRO A 128 -2.06 5.36 -8.57
N GLY A 129 -1.21 5.20 -9.57
CA GLY A 129 -0.04 6.03 -9.74
C GLY A 129 -0.41 7.48 -10.08
N ARG A 130 0.34 8.43 -9.54
CA ARG A 130 0.17 9.86 -9.79
C ARG A 130 1.50 10.51 -10.11
N LYS A 131 1.53 11.31 -11.18
CA LYS A 131 2.70 12.06 -11.58
C LYS A 131 2.71 13.44 -10.91
N PHE A 132 3.85 13.78 -10.31
CA PHE A 132 4.15 15.10 -9.76
C PHE A 132 5.35 15.75 -10.43
#